data_4aeafe1b06f5051ce45a7aee0a975e07
#
_entry.id   4aeafe1b06f5051ce45a7aee0a975e07
#
_cell.length_a   1.000
_cell.length_b   1.000
_cell.length_c   1.000
_cell.angle_alpha   90.00
_cell.angle_beta   90.00
_cell.angle_gamma   90.00
#
_symmetry.space_group_name_H-M   'P 1'
#
loop_
_entity.id
_entity.type
_entity.pdbx_description
1 polymer ?
#
loop_
_entity_poly.entity_id
_entity_poly.type
_entity_poly.pdbx_seq_one_letter_code
_entity_poly.pdbx_strand_id
1 'polypeptide(L)'
;LYALSFFLLISPSLEIYSSLFKAKEKTKILALLVFISLVLNIVLNYIFITSLLEFGQNYAILGAAMATLISRGFYLSALMLKTKSFFKVNMPKIPIFKAILSTVVMSFALYAYNLHININILTGFLEIILGISVYFSTMFLIKGIDKEDILLFRNLIRKS
;
A
#
# COMPACT_ATOMS: atom_id res chain seq x y z
N LEU A 1 -0.52 7.74 -13.54
CA LEU A 1 -1.49 7.61 -12.43
C LEU A 1 -1.56 6.17 -11.91
N TYR A 2 -1.80 5.14 -12.74
CA TYR A 2 -1.92 3.74 -12.30
C TYR A 2 -0.68 3.22 -11.54
N ALA A 3 0.53 3.57 -11.98
CA ALA A 3 1.76 3.17 -11.29
C ALA A 3 1.84 3.74 -9.87
N LEU A 4 1.37 4.97 -9.66
CA LEU A 4 1.34 5.58 -8.32
C LEU A 4 0.24 5.01 -7.42
N SER A 5 -0.84 4.44 -7.98
CA SER A 5 -1.88 3.76 -7.19
C SER A 5 -1.32 2.55 -6.43
N PHE A 6 -0.35 1.84 -7.00
CA PHE A 6 0.35 0.75 -6.29
C PHE A 6 1.12 1.25 -5.06
N PHE A 7 1.58 2.50 -5.07
CA PHE A 7 2.22 3.09 -3.90
C PHE A 7 1.29 3.18 -2.69
N LEU A 8 0.00 3.45 -2.91
CA LEU A 8 -1.00 3.51 -1.85
C LEU A 8 -1.17 2.16 -1.14
N LEU A 9 -0.96 1.04 -1.85
CA LEU A 9 -1.01 -0.30 -1.24
C LEU A 9 0.22 -0.59 -0.36
N ILE A 10 1.37 -0.07 -0.74
CA ILE A 10 2.65 -0.28 -0.04
C ILE A 10 2.76 0.62 1.20
N SER A 11 2.25 1.85 1.12
CA SER A 11 2.41 2.89 2.14
C SER A 11 1.94 2.48 3.55
N PRO A 12 0.72 1.93 3.76
CA PRO A 12 0.27 1.52 5.09
C PRO A 12 1.16 0.42 5.69
N SER A 13 1.60 -0.52 4.86
CA SER A 13 2.50 -1.58 5.30
C SER A 13 3.85 -1.03 5.78
N LEU A 14 4.40 -0.04 5.08
CA LEU A 14 5.63 0.65 5.49
C LEU A 14 5.48 1.32 6.86
N GLU A 15 4.35 1.99 7.11
CA GLU A 15 4.11 2.66 8.39
C GLU A 15 3.98 1.66 9.56
N ILE A 16 3.30 0.53 9.35
CA ILE A 16 3.19 -0.53 10.37
C ILE A 16 4.57 -1.05 10.75
N TYR A 17 5.41 -1.39 9.77
CA TYR A 17 6.75 -1.87 10.05
C TYR A 17 7.66 -0.81 10.66
N SER A 18 7.63 0.42 10.15
CA SER A 18 8.44 1.51 10.68
C SER A 18 8.10 1.84 12.13
N SER A 19 6.80 1.80 12.49
CA SER A 19 6.35 2.03 13.86
C SER A 19 6.83 0.94 14.83
N LEU A 20 6.92 -0.32 14.39
CA LEU A 20 7.52 -1.40 15.19
C LEU A 20 8.99 -1.13 15.53
N PHE A 21 9.78 -0.64 14.56
CA PHE A 21 11.18 -0.27 14.81
C PHE A 21 11.30 0.94 15.73
N LYS A 22 10.41 1.93 15.58
CA LYS A 22 10.35 3.10 16.49
C LYS A 22 9.99 2.68 17.91
N ALA A 23 8.97 1.84 18.09
CA ALA A 23 8.53 1.35 19.40
C ALA A 23 9.59 0.50 20.14
N LYS A 24 10.50 -0.13 19.40
CA LYS A 24 11.61 -0.92 19.93
C LYS A 24 12.95 -0.16 19.96
N GLU A 25 12.92 1.16 19.80
CA GLU A 25 14.09 2.05 19.80
C GLU A 25 15.19 1.68 18.79
N LYS A 26 14.84 0.92 17.75
CA LYS A 26 15.74 0.52 16.67
C LYS A 26 15.79 1.53 15.52
N THR A 27 15.73 2.83 15.85
CA THR A 27 15.65 3.94 14.88
C THR A 27 16.87 4.05 13.98
N LYS A 28 18.06 3.67 14.46
CA LYS A 28 19.30 3.67 13.65
C LYS A 28 19.19 2.74 12.45
N ILE A 29 18.62 1.54 12.63
CA ILE A 29 18.42 0.58 11.53
C ILE A 29 17.38 1.13 10.55
N LEU A 30 16.31 1.72 11.06
CA LEU A 30 15.27 2.35 10.25
C LEU A 30 15.88 3.47 9.38
N ALA A 31 16.66 4.37 9.97
CA ALA A 31 17.33 5.46 9.28
C ALA A 31 18.27 4.96 8.17
N LEU A 32 19.03 3.90 8.44
CA LEU A 32 19.92 3.29 7.44
C LEU A 32 19.13 2.73 6.26
N LEU A 33 18.03 2.00 6.52
CA LEU A 33 17.20 1.43 5.46
C LEU A 33 16.52 2.51 4.62
N VAL A 34 16.04 3.59 5.25
CA VAL A 34 15.50 4.76 4.55
C VAL A 34 16.56 5.39 3.67
N PHE A 35 17.78 5.60 4.19
CA PHE A 35 18.88 6.18 3.43
C PHE A 35 19.24 5.33 2.21
N ILE A 36 19.38 4.01 2.37
CA ILE A 36 19.66 3.10 1.24
C ILE A 36 18.53 3.18 0.19
N SER A 37 17.28 3.18 0.63
CA SER A 37 16.14 3.30 -0.29
C SER A 37 16.13 4.64 -1.03
N LEU A 38 16.52 5.73 -0.37
CA LEU A 38 16.62 7.05 -0.98
C LEU A 38 17.70 7.08 -2.05
N VAL A 39 18.89 6.56 -1.75
CA VAL A 39 19.99 6.48 -2.73
C VAL A 39 19.57 5.63 -3.93
N LEU A 40 18.95 4.48 -3.67
CA LEU A 40 18.42 3.61 -4.73
C LEU A 40 17.39 4.35 -5.60
N ASN A 41 16.50 5.12 -4.98
CA ASN A 41 15.50 5.91 -5.69
C ASN A 41 16.15 6.97 -6.60
N ILE A 42 17.16 7.68 -6.11
CA ILE A 42 17.88 8.68 -6.91
C ILE A 42 18.54 8.02 -8.12
N VAL A 43 19.25 6.92 -7.92
CA VAL A 43 19.95 6.19 -8.99
C VAL A 43 18.96 5.67 -10.03
N LEU A 44 17.87 5.03 -9.59
CA LEU A 44 16.86 4.51 -10.49
C LEU A 44 16.11 5.61 -11.24
N ASN A 45 15.82 6.74 -10.59
CA ASN A 45 15.23 7.90 -11.26
C ASN A 45 16.15 8.42 -12.36
N TYR A 46 17.44 8.58 -12.07
CA TYR A 46 18.39 9.01 -13.08
C TYR A 46 18.42 8.06 -14.28
N ILE A 47 18.55 6.76 -14.04
CA ILE A 47 18.59 5.75 -15.11
C ILE A 47 17.29 5.71 -15.90
N PHE A 48 16.14 5.63 -15.25
CA PHE A 48 14.86 5.43 -15.95
C PHE A 48 14.39 6.70 -16.65
N ILE A 49 14.59 7.87 -16.04
CA ILE A 49 14.20 9.13 -16.68
C ILE A 49 15.07 9.37 -17.93
N THR A 50 16.39 9.23 -17.82
CA THR A 50 17.29 9.46 -18.97
C THR A 50 17.03 8.47 -20.09
N SER A 51 16.89 7.18 -19.77
CA SER A 51 16.67 6.15 -20.80
C SER A 51 15.28 6.25 -21.46
N LEU A 52 14.27 6.68 -20.73
CA LEU A 52 12.89 6.75 -21.25
C LEU A 52 12.56 8.14 -21.85
N LEU A 53 13.36 9.15 -21.58
CA LEU A 53 13.16 10.49 -22.12
C LEU A 53 13.28 10.51 -23.67
N GLU A 54 14.10 9.61 -24.23
CA GLU A 54 14.26 9.46 -25.69
C GLU A 54 12.93 9.06 -26.36
N PHE A 55 12.04 8.37 -25.64
CA PHE A 55 10.70 7.97 -26.13
C PHE A 55 9.62 9.02 -25.88
N GLY A 56 9.95 10.11 -25.16
CA GLY A 56 9.07 11.23 -24.86
C GLY A 56 8.80 11.46 -23.38
N GLN A 57 8.31 12.64 -23.04
CA GLN A 57 8.09 13.09 -21.65
C GLN A 57 7.17 12.16 -20.83
N ASN A 58 6.12 11.60 -21.46
CA ASN A 58 5.20 10.69 -20.78
C ASN A 58 5.90 9.40 -20.30
N TYR A 59 6.85 8.90 -21.06
CA TYR A 59 7.66 7.73 -20.69
C TYR A 59 8.65 8.06 -19.58
N ALA A 60 9.23 9.26 -19.58
CA ALA A 60 10.09 9.71 -18.48
C ALA A 60 9.34 9.81 -17.15
N ILE A 61 8.10 10.31 -17.15
CA ILE A 61 7.23 10.32 -15.96
C ILE A 61 6.93 8.89 -15.48
N LEU A 62 6.67 7.98 -16.40
CA LEU A 62 6.47 6.57 -16.06
C LEU A 62 7.74 5.96 -15.46
N GLY A 63 8.91 6.31 -15.97
CA GLY A 63 10.20 5.92 -15.42
C GLY A 63 10.40 6.36 -13.97
N ALA A 64 10.07 7.62 -13.67
CA ALA A 64 10.13 8.14 -12.30
C ALA A 64 9.16 7.40 -11.35
N ALA A 65 7.95 7.09 -11.81
CA ALA A 65 6.99 6.32 -11.03
C ALA A 65 7.48 4.89 -10.76
N MET A 66 8.07 4.23 -11.76
CA MET A 66 8.68 2.90 -11.62
C MET A 66 9.85 2.90 -10.63
N ALA A 67 10.75 3.89 -10.72
CA ALA A 67 11.87 4.05 -9.79
C ALA A 67 11.37 4.17 -8.33
N THR A 68 10.32 4.94 -8.12
CA THR A 68 9.71 5.12 -6.80
C THR A 68 9.10 3.81 -6.29
N LEU A 69 8.38 3.07 -7.13
CA LEU A 69 7.79 1.78 -6.75
C LEU A 69 8.86 0.75 -6.38
N ILE A 70 9.92 0.65 -7.17
CA ILE A 70 11.00 -0.31 -6.93
C ILE A 70 11.74 0.03 -5.63
N SER A 71 12.10 1.29 -5.41
CA SER A 71 12.82 1.72 -4.20
C SER A 71 11.97 1.54 -2.94
N ARG A 72 10.66 1.80 -3.00
CA ARG A 72 9.73 1.58 -1.87
C ARG A 72 9.46 0.10 -1.64
N GLY A 73 9.34 -0.69 -2.70
CA GLY A 73 9.24 -2.15 -2.61
C GLY A 73 10.49 -2.76 -1.97
N PHE A 74 11.69 -2.29 -2.34
CA PHE A 74 12.93 -2.68 -1.69
C PHE A 74 12.93 -2.33 -0.20
N TYR A 75 12.54 -1.10 0.15
CA TYR A 75 12.46 -0.66 1.54
C TYR A 75 11.51 -1.52 2.37
N LEU A 76 10.30 -1.80 1.85
CA LEU A 76 9.34 -2.68 2.50
C LEU A 76 9.91 -4.09 2.71
N SER A 77 10.51 -4.66 1.67
CA SER A 77 11.12 -5.99 1.74
C SER A 77 12.24 -6.06 2.78
N ALA A 78 13.09 -5.05 2.83
CA ALA A 78 14.16 -4.95 3.82
C ALA A 78 13.62 -4.82 5.25
N LEU A 79 12.56 -4.02 5.45
CA LEU A 79 11.87 -3.91 6.74
C LEU A 79 11.26 -5.25 7.16
N MET A 80 10.58 -5.95 6.25
CA MET A 80 9.99 -7.27 6.53
C MET A 80 11.04 -8.29 6.98
N LEU A 81 12.15 -8.38 6.24
CA LEU A 81 13.25 -9.29 6.56
C LEU A 81 13.88 -8.98 7.92
N LYS A 82 14.14 -7.70 8.19
CA LYS A 82 14.67 -7.27 9.48
C LYS A 82 13.67 -7.48 10.62
N THR A 83 12.40 -7.22 10.41
CA THR A 83 11.34 -7.49 11.40
C THR A 83 11.29 -8.96 11.76
N LYS A 84 11.31 -9.86 10.78
CA LYS A 84 11.35 -11.31 11.02
C LYS A 84 12.58 -11.73 11.84
N SER A 85 13.74 -11.15 11.54
CA SER A 85 15.00 -11.46 12.22
C SER A 85 15.03 -10.94 13.67
N PHE A 86 14.56 -9.71 13.91
CA PHE A 86 14.68 -9.06 15.23
C PHE A 86 13.51 -9.35 16.17
N PHE A 87 12.29 -9.50 15.64
CA PHE A 87 11.09 -9.54 16.49
C PHE A 87 10.40 -10.89 16.50
N LYS A 88 10.88 -11.87 15.70
CA LYS A 88 10.26 -13.20 15.55
C LYS A 88 8.74 -13.13 15.30
N VAL A 89 8.26 -12.04 14.71
CA VAL A 89 6.85 -11.86 14.42
C VAL A 89 6.48 -12.71 13.22
N ASN A 90 5.63 -13.68 13.43
CA ASN A 90 4.99 -14.40 12.33
C ASN A 90 3.82 -13.57 11.82
N MET A 91 3.88 -13.17 10.54
CA MET A 91 2.74 -12.50 9.92
C MET A 91 1.57 -13.45 9.75
N PRO A 92 0.39 -13.04 10.18
CA PRO A 92 -0.82 -13.80 9.89
C PRO A 92 -1.09 -13.76 8.39
N LYS A 93 -0.80 -14.85 7.69
CA LYS A 93 -1.00 -14.94 6.22
C LYS A 93 -2.47 -14.87 5.82
N ILE A 94 -3.35 -15.38 6.68
CA ILE A 94 -4.80 -15.48 6.44
C ILE A 94 -5.46 -14.10 6.29
N PRO A 95 -5.28 -13.12 7.21
CA PRO A 95 -5.84 -11.78 7.05
C PRO A 95 -5.33 -11.06 5.80
N ILE A 96 -4.05 -11.22 5.45
CA ILE A 96 -3.48 -10.61 4.25
C ILE A 96 -4.16 -11.17 2.99
N PHE A 97 -4.32 -12.48 2.89
CA PHE A 97 -5.00 -13.12 1.78
C PHE A 97 -6.46 -12.66 1.65
N LYS A 98 -7.18 -12.56 2.78
CA LYS A 98 -8.55 -12.04 2.82
C LYS A 98 -8.64 -10.59 2.33
N ALA A 99 -7.71 -9.73 2.74
CA ALA A 99 -7.65 -8.34 2.29
C ALA A 99 -7.40 -8.24 0.78
N ILE A 100 -6.46 -9.05 0.24
CA ILE A 100 -6.20 -9.12 -1.20
C ILE A 100 -7.47 -9.55 -1.95
N LEU A 101 -8.13 -10.61 -1.49
CA LEU A 101 -9.36 -11.10 -2.11
C LEU A 101 -10.45 -10.03 -2.14
N SER A 102 -10.65 -9.31 -1.02
CA SER A 102 -11.61 -8.19 -0.95
C SER A 102 -11.27 -7.06 -1.91
N THR A 103 -9.98 -6.75 -2.08
CA THR A 103 -9.52 -5.74 -3.04
C THR A 103 -9.78 -6.18 -4.49
N VAL A 104 -9.59 -7.46 -4.80
CA VAL A 104 -9.90 -7.99 -6.14
C VAL A 104 -11.39 -7.89 -6.44
N VAL A 105 -12.25 -8.28 -5.51
CA VAL A 105 -13.71 -8.16 -5.67
C VAL A 105 -14.12 -6.69 -5.83
N MET A 106 -13.58 -5.78 -5.02
CA MET A 106 -13.81 -4.34 -5.16
C MET A 106 -13.38 -3.84 -6.55
N SER A 107 -12.20 -4.23 -7.03
CA SER A 107 -11.71 -3.81 -8.35
C SER A 107 -12.61 -4.27 -9.48
N PHE A 108 -13.14 -5.50 -9.40
CA PHE A 108 -14.13 -5.99 -10.37
C PHE A 108 -15.43 -5.19 -10.33
N ALA A 109 -15.93 -4.86 -9.14
CA ALA A 109 -17.15 -4.06 -8.99
C ALA A 109 -16.98 -2.65 -9.58
N LEU A 110 -15.84 -2.00 -9.30
CA LEU A 110 -15.53 -0.68 -9.83
C LEU A 110 -15.31 -0.72 -11.35
N TYR A 111 -14.68 -1.77 -11.86
CA TYR A 111 -14.53 -1.95 -13.30
C TYR A 111 -15.89 -2.09 -14.00
N ALA A 112 -16.80 -2.91 -13.45
CA ALA A 112 -18.14 -3.07 -13.98
C ALA A 112 -18.95 -1.76 -13.92
N TYR A 113 -18.82 -0.98 -12.85
CA TYR A 113 -19.42 0.34 -12.71
C TYR A 113 -18.95 1.29 -13.84
N ASN A 114 -17.64 1.33 -14.07
CA ASN A 114 -17.04 2.23 -15.08
C ASN A 114 -17.35 1.85 -16.54
N LEU A 115 -17.76 0.60 -16.80
CA LEU A 115 -18.22 0.19 -18.14
C LEU A 115 -19.57 0.83 -18.53
N HIS A 116 -20.38 1.20 -17.54
CA HIS A 116 -21.75 1.66 -17.78
C HIS A 116 -21.96 3.16 -17.50
N ILE A 117 -21.02 3.83 -16.83
CA ILE A 117 -21.18 5.18 -16.34
C ILE A 117 -19.99 6.05 -16.74
N ASN A 118 -20.26 7.17 -17.39
CA ASN A 118 -19.24 8.16 -17.70
C ASN A 118 -18.76 8.84 -16.41
N ILE A 119 -17.46 8.93 -16.24
CA ILE A 119 -16.84 9.50 -15.04
C ILE A 119 -17.03 11.02 -15.03
N ASN A 120 -17.78 11.51 -14.06
CA ASN A 120 -17.94 12.91 -13.70
C ASN A 120 -17.61 13.08 -12.21
N ILE A 121 -17.48 14.30 -11.72
CA ILE A 121 -17.16 14.56 -10.29
C ILE A 121 -18.14 13.86 -9.36
N LEU A 122 -19.44 13.93 -9.66
CA LEU A 122 -20.48 13.29 -8.87
C LEU A 122 -20.40 11.74 -8.91
N THR A 123 -20.22 11.18 -10.11
CA THR A 123 -20.10 9.73 -10.30
C THR A 123 -18.81 9.18 -9.70
N GLY A 124 -17.71 9.97 -9.74
CA GLY A 124 -16.46 9.63 -9.05
C GLY A 124 -16.61 9.55 -7.52
N PHE A 125 -17.42 10.46 -6.93
CA PHE A 125 -17.72 10.38 -5.50
C PHE A 125 -18.56 9.14 -5.15
N LEU A 126 -19.54 8.80 -5.97
CA LEU A 126 -20.34 7.57 -5.83
C LEU A 126 -19.46 6.32 -5.98
N GLU A 127 -18.50 6.34 -6.90
CA GLU A 127 -17.53 5.25 -7.09
C GLU A 127 -16.68 4.99 -5.83
N ILE A 128 -16.24 6.04 -5.14
CA ILE A 128 -15.52 5.91 -3.88
C ILE A 128 -16.40 5.24 -2.80
N ILE A 129 -17.63 5.69 -2.65
CA ILE A 129 -18.58 5.12 -1.68
C ILE A 129 -18.86 3.64 -2.00
N LEU A 130 -19.06 3.33 -3.28
CA LEU A 130 -19.30 1.97 -3.75
C LEU A 130 -18.07 1.08 -3.46
N GLY A 131 -16.86 1.57 -3.75
CA GLY A 131 -15.62 0.85 -3.47
C GLY A 131 -15.46 0.52 -1.99
N ILE A 132 -15.66 1.50 -1.11
CA ILE A 132 -15.62 1.32 0.34
C ILE A 132 -16.65 0.29 0.78
N SER A 133 -17.89 0.41 0.31
CA SER A 133 -19.00 -0.47 0.68
C SER A 133 -18.74 -1.92 0.25
N VAL A 134 -18.28 -2.13 -0.98
CA VAL A 134 -17.96 -3.47 -1.51
C VAL A 134 -16.79 -4.09 -0.74
N TYR A 135 -15.73 -3.33 -0.48
CA TYR A 135 -14.56 -3.81 0.25
C TYR A 135 -14.93 -4.28 1.66
N PHE A 136 -15.60 -3.44 2.43
CA PHE A 136 -15.99 -3.80 3.79
C PHE A 136 -17.02 -4.93 3.82
N SER A 137 -18.02 -4.93 2.93
CA SER A 137 -18.99 -6.02 2.82
C SER A 137 -18.30 -7.35 2.55
N THR A 138 -17.35 -7.37 1.62
CA THR A 138 -16.57 -8.57 1.31
C THR A 138 -15.72 -9.01 2.50
N MET A 139 -15.04 -8.08 3.19
CA MET A 139 -14.27 -8.38 4.39
C MET A 139 -15.14 -8.99 5.51
N PHE A 140 -16.37 -8.50 5.70
CA PHE A 140 -17.31 -9.08 6.65
C PHE A 140 -17.74 -10.49 6.24
N LEU A 141 -18.08 -10.71 4.97
CA LEU A 141 -18.52 -12.01 4.45
C LEU A 141 -17.45 -13.10 4.62
N ILE A 142 -16.19 -12.78 4.34
CA ILE A 142 -15.07 -13.74 4.48
C ILE A 142 -14.50 -13.80 5.91
N LYS A 143 -15.18 -13.15 6.88
CA LYS A 143 -14.73 -13.06 8.27
C LYS A 143 -13.29 -12.53 8.37
N GLY A 144 -12.97 -11.51 7.58
CA GLY A 144 -11.66 -10.85 7.57
C GLY A 144 -11.49 -9.90 8.75
N ILE A 145 -12.60 -9.45 9.33
CA ILE A 145 -12.66 -8.64 10.55
C ILE A 145 -13.22 -9.55 11.65
N ASP A 146 -12.41 -9.81 12.67
CA ASP A 146 -12.79 -10.63 13.80
C ASP A 146 -13.48 -9.79 14.88
N LYS A 147 -14.22 -10.48 15.78
CA LYS A 147 -14.89 -9.81 16.91
C LYS A 147 -13.92 -9.06 17.82
N GLU A 148 -12.68 -9.52 17.91
CA GLU A 148 -11.63 -8.89 18.68
C GLU A 148 -11.22 -7.53 18.06
N ASP A 149 -11.16 -7.43 16.74
CA ASP A 149 -10.88 -6.17 16.04
C ASP A 149 -11.96 -5.13 16.32
N ILE A 150 -13.23 -5.55 16.30
CA ILE A 150 -14.38 -4.68 16.61
C ILE A 150 -14.33 -4.21 18.08
N LEU A 151 -13.97 -5.09 19.00
CA LEU A 151 -13.84 -4.74 20.42
C LEU A 151 -12.67 -3.77 20.66
N LEU A 152 -11.54 -3.96 19.99
CA LEU A 152 -10.41 -3.04 20.04
C LEU A 152 -10.82 -1.65 19.54
N PHE A 153 -11.50 -1.58 18.41
CA PHE A 153 -11.99 -0.33 17.85
C PHE A 153 -12.98 0.39 18.78
N ARG A 154 -13.93 -0.35 19.35
CA ARG A 154 -14.87 0.17 20.34
C ARG A 154 -14.19 0.72 21.59
N ASN A 155 -13.17 0.03 22.08
CA ASN A 155 -12.41 0.44 23.26
C ASN A 155 -11.57 1.71 23.00
N LEU A 156 -11.06 1.90 21.79
CA LEU A 156 -10.34 3.11 21.38
C LEU A 156 -11.26 4.34 21.38
N ILE A 157 -12.47 4.21 20.80
CA ILE A 157 -13.45 5.31 20.76
C ILE A 157 -13.94 5.67 22.16
N ARG A 158 -14.05 4.69 23.06
CA ARG A 158 -14.55 4.95 24.44
C ARG A 158 -13.51 5.60 25.34
N LYS A 159 -12.23 5.56 25.00
CA LYS A 159 -11.13 6.19 25.76
C LYS A 159 -10.77 7.58 25.27
N SER A 160 -11.27 8.00 24.10
CA SER A 160 -11.15 9.36 23.56
C SER A 160 -12.31 10.23 24.04
#